data_47a78d867dad129d7c439f26d2e40bdc
#
_entry.id   47a78d867dad129d7c439f26d2e40bdc
#
_cell.length_a   1.000
_cell.length_b   1.000
_cell.length_c   1.000
_cell.angle_alpha   90.00
_cell.angle_beta   90.00
_cell.angle_gamma   90.00
#
_symmetry.space_group_name_H-M   'P 1'
#
loop_
_entity.id
_entity.type
_entity.pdbx_description
1 polymer ?
#
loop_
_entity_poly.entity_id
_entity_poly.type
_entity_poly.pdbx_seq_one_letter_code
_entity_poly.pdbx_strand_id
1 'polypeptide(L)'
;MTRNETKPTAAEIVREYGPFPGADKVHGVTHDGRHVWAATGAKLIAFDPESGDVARTLDRTGDAGTAFDGTHLYQLAEARIDKIDPKTGNVLASIPAPGQGRDSGLAWAEGALWVGQYRDRKILKIDPSTGAVLRTIESNRFVTGVSFVDGELWHGTWEGDESELRHVDTESGAVLERLAMPTGKNISGLESDGADLFYCGGGPSGKVRAVRRPAKRTAQR
;
A
#
# COMPACT_ATOMS: atom_id res chain seq x y z
N MET A 1 5.58 -29.31 -8.03
CA MET A 1 4.17 -29.09 -8.40
C MET A 1 4.06 -27.63 -8.84
N THR A 2 3.91 -27.38 -10.13
CA THR A 2 3.66 -26.05 -10.69
C THR A 2 2.27 -25.61 -10.21
N ARG A 3 2.22 -24.64 -9.27
CA ARG A 3 0.95 -23.98 -8.92
C ARG A 3 0.42 -23.33 -10.20
N ASN A 4 -0.78 -23.72 -10.63
CA ASN A 4 -1.48 -23.01 -11.69
C ASN A 4 -1.69 -21.58 -11.24
N GLU A 5 -0.83 -20.66 -11.68
CA GLU A 5 -1.03 -19.24 -11.44
C GLU A 5 -2.27 -18.79 -12.24
N THR A 6 -3.18 -18.11 -11.58
CA THR A 6 -4.34 -17.48 -12.23
C THR A 6 -3.86 -16.53 -13.33
N LYS A 7 -4.48 -16.61 -14.53
CA LYS A 7 -4.17 -15.70 -15.63
C LYS A 7 -4.50 -14.25 -15.20
N PRO A 8 -3.60 -13.29 -15.36
CA PRO A 8 -3.89 -11.91 -14.99
C PRO A 8 -4.95 -11.29 -15.91
N THR A 9 -5.83 -10.47 -15.36
CA THR A 9 -6.68 -9.54 -16.10
C THR A 9 -5.98 -8.19 -16.20
N ALA A 10 -6.29 -7.40 -17.23
CA ALA A 10 -5.73 -6.06 -17.38
C ALA A 10 -6.28 -5.13 -16.29
N ALA A 11 -5.41 -4.38 -15.62
CA ALA A 11 -5.82 -3.34 -14.70
C ALA A 11 -6.38 -2.13 -15.46
N GLU A 12 -7.50 -1.59 -15.02
CA GLU A 12 -8.09 -0.37 -15.55
C GLU A 12 -7.66 0.83 -14.70
N ILE A 13 -6.79 1.68 -15.23
CA ILE A 13 -6.44 2.97 -14.61
C ILE A 13 -7.54 3.97 -14.99
N VAL A 14 -8.32 4.41 -13.99
CA VAL A 14 -9.43 5.36 -14.23
C VAL A 14 -9.00 6.81 -14.08
N ARG A 15 -7.91 7.07 -13.30
CA ARG A 15 -7.38 8.42 -13.11
C ARG A 15 -5.92 8.39 -12.65
N GLU A 16 -5.17 9.45 -12.99
CA GLU A 16 -3.84 9.74 -12.44
C GLU A 16 -3.85 11.09 -11.73
N TYR A 17 -3.13 11.18 -10.61
CA TYR A 17 -2.93 12.39 -9.80
C TYR A 17 -1.45 12.73 -9.72
N GLY A 18 -1.13 14.00 -9.64
CA GLY A 18 0.25 14.48 -9.61
C GLY A 18 0.88 14.61 -11.02
N PRO A 19 2.22 14.81 -11.15
CA PRO A 19 3.15 14.79 -10.02
C PRO A 19 2.88 15.93 -9.02
N PHE A 20 3.10 15.65 -7.73
CA PHE A 20 2.84 16.63 -6.69
C PHE A 20 4.01 17.62 -6.54
N PRO A 21 3.77 18.90 -6.23
CA PRO A 21 4.83 19.89 -6.07
C PRO A 21 5.87 19.48 -5.02
N GLY A 22 7.13 19.43 -5.42
CA GLY A 22 8.24 19.04 -4.55
C GLY A 22 8.31 17.55 -4.20
N ALA A 23 7.61 16.70 -4.96
CA ALA A 23 7.62 15.25 -4.81
C ALA A 23 8.17 14.59 -6.08
N ASP A 24 9.39 14.07 -6.01
CA ASP A 24 10.01 13.36 -7.14
C ASP A 24 9.54 11.90 -7.24
N LYS A 25 9.01 11.36 -6.13
CA LYS A 25 8.59 9.96 -6.03
C LYS A 25 7.36 9.84 -5.14
N VAL A 26 6.57 8.79 -5.36
CA VAL A 26 5.56 8.32 -4.41
C VAL A 26 5.97 6.94 -3.93
N HIS A 27 6.18 6.78 -2.63
CA HIS A 27 6.63 5.54 -2.00
C HIS A 27 5.48 4.71 -1.45
N GLY A 28 4.57 5.33 -0.71
CA GLY A 28 3.39 4.71 -0.11
C GLY A 28 2.14 5.53 -0.35
N VAL A 29 0.99 4.89 -0.22
CA VAL A 29 -0.32 5.54 -0.27
C VAL A 29 -1.23 4.92 0.77
N THR A 30 -2.15 5.75 1.33
CA THR A 30 -3.28 5.29 2.15
C THR A 30 -4.48 6.19 1.92
N HIS A 31 -5.65 5.79 2.43
CA HIS A 31 -6.91 6.55 2.33
C HIS A 31 -7.52 6.73 3.72
N ASP A 32 -7.86 7.97 4.09
CA ASP A 32 -8.38 8.30 5.41
C ASP A 32 -9.92 8.35 5.49
N GLY A 33 -10.60 7.83 4.46
CA GLY A 33 -12.05 7.92 4.30
C GLY A 33 -12.49 9.17 3.52
N ARG A 34 -11.58 10.14 3.30
CA ARG A 34 -11.85 11.37 2.56
C ARG A 34 -10.74 11.72 1.58
N HIS A 35 -9.49 11.66 2.02
CA HIS A 35 -8.33 12.04 1.22
C HIS A 35 -7.43 10.83 0.98
N VAL A 36 -6.74 10.86 -0.13
CA VAL A 36 -5.62 9.97 -0.40
C VAL A 36 -4.35 10.62 0.12
N TRP A 37 -3.61 9.90 0.94
CA TRP A 37 -2.30 10.30 1.44
C TRP A 37 -1.20 9.64 0.62
N ALA A 38 -0.25 10.43 0.17
CA ALA A 38 0.93 9.96 -0.55
C ALA A 38 2.20 10.26 0.26
N ALA A 39 3.00 9.24 0.52
CA ALA A 39 4.33 9.36 1.10
C ALA A 39 5.33 9.67 -0.02
N THR A 40 6.02 10.82 0.06
CA THR A 40 6.84 11.35 -1.05
C THR A 40 8.32 11.51 -0.68
N GLY A 41 8.80 10.75 0.29
CA GLY A 41 10.15 10.84 0.83
C GLY A 41 10.24 11.86 1.96
N ALA A 42 10.25 13.14 1.65
CA ALA A 42 10.36 14.20 2.67
C ALA A 42 9.02 14.62 3.28
N LYS A 43 7.90 14.27 2.65
CA LYS A 43 6.56 14.75 3.03
C LYS A 43 5.49 13.68 2.92
N LEU A 44 4.42 13.86 3.71
CA LEU A 44 3.14 13.20 3.49
C LEU A 44 2.16 14.24 2.92
N ILE A 45 1.58 13.94 1.76
CA ILE A 45 0.68 14.84 1.04
C ILE A 45 -0.71 14.20 1.01
N ALA A 46 -1.71 14.88 1.57
CA ALA A 46 -3.12 14.53 1.41
C ALA A 46 -3.72 15.29 0.23
N PHE A 47 -4.41 14.61 -0.65
CA PHE A 47 -5.14 15.24 -1.74
C PHE A 47 -6.58 14.72 -1.82
N ASP A 48 -7.45 15.56 -2.33
CA ASP A 48 -8.85 15.20 -2.60
C ASP A 48 -8.91 14.33 -3.88
N PRO A 49 -9.46 13.11 -3.82
CA PRO A 49 -9.52 12.23 -4.99
C PRO A 49 -10.54 12.70 -6.04
N GLU A 50 -11.48 13.59 -5.72
CA GLU A 50 -12.44 14.12 -6.68
C GLU A 50 -11.83 15.27 -7.49
N SER A 51 -11.21 16.25 -6.84
CA SER A 51 -10.59 17.40 -7.52
C SER A 51 -9.15 17.12 -7.95
N GLY A 52 -8.38 16.37 -7.16
CA GLY A 52 -6.93 16.18 -7.28
C GLY A 52 -6.13 17.25 -6.53
N ASP A 53 -6.79 18.18 -5.86
CA ASP A 53 -6.15 19.29 -5.15
C ASP A 53 -5.49 18.82 -3.86
N VAL A 54 -4.32 19.37 -3.56
CA VAL A 54 -3.63 19.13 -2.30
C VAL A 54 -4.39 19.83 -1.17
N ALA A 55 -4.93 19.02 -0.26
CA ALA A 55 -5.68 19.49 0.90
C ALA A 55 -4.77 19.76 2.12
N ARG A 56 -3.67 18.99 2.24
CA ARG A 56 -2.75 19.09 3.38
C ARG A 56 -1.37 18.54 3.02
N THR A 57 -0.37 19.10 3.68
CA THR A 57 1.01 18.58 3.64
C THR A 57 1.57 18.53 5.05
N LEU A 58 2.21 17.41 5.40
CA LEU A 58 2.94 17.24 6.64
C LEU A 58 4.43 17.08 6.32
N ASP A 59 5.28 17.86 6.98
CA ASP A 59 6.73 17.75 6.88
C ASP A 59 7.20 16.54 7.71
N ARG A 60 7.04 15.35 7.15
CA ARG A 60 7.36 14.06 7.78
C ARG A 60 7.99 13.12 6.76
N THR A 61 9.08 12.51 7.15
CA THR A 61 9.72 11.47 6.33
C THR A 61 8.75 10.33 6.08
N GLY A 62 8.60 9.97 4.80
CA GLY A 62 7.74 8.89 4.34
C GLY A 62 8.37 8.25 3.11
N ASP A 63 9.33 7.34 3.33
CA ASP A 63 10.16 6.72 2.30
C ASP A 63 9.70 5.29 1.94
N ALA A 64 8.60 4.83 2.56
CA ALA A 64 7.98 3.54 2.29
C ALA A 64 6.45 3.60 2.53
N GLY A 65 5.84 2.46 2.88
CA GLY A 65 4.41 2.32 3.05
C GLY A 65 3.79 3.22 4.12
N THR A 66 2.55 3.60 3.92
CA THR A 66 1.72 4.33 4.88
C THR A 66 0.36 3.65 5.03
N ALA A 67 -0.26 3.74 6.21
CA ALA A 67 -1.56 3.15 6.53
C ALA A 67 -2.37 4.09 7.43
N PHE A 68 -3.69 3.83 7.55
CA PHE A 68 -4.59 4.60 8.40
C PHE A 68 -5.49 3.68 9.22
N ASP A 69 -5.57 3.89 10.56
CA ASP A 69 -6.34 3.04 11.49
C ASP A 69 -7.78 3.52 11.73
N GLY A 70 -8.25 4.52 10.96
CA GLY A 70 -9.51 5.22 11.17
C GLY A 70 -9.35 6.50 11.99
N THR A 71 -8.17 6.74 12.60
CA THR A 71 -7.89 7.92 13.44
C THR A 71 -6.49 8.47 13.19
N HIS A 72 -5.49 7.59 13.02
CA HIS A 72 -4.08 7.95 12.94
C HIS A 72 -3.45 7.39 11.68
N LEU A 73 -2.45 8.10 11.17
CA LEU A 73 -1.56 7.57 10.15
C LEU A 73 -0.47 6.71 10.80
N TYR A 74 -0.09 5.65 10.12
CA TYR A 74 1.13 4.89 10.37
C TYR A 74 2.06 5.04 9.17
N GLN A 75 3.30 5.40 9.44
CA GLN A 75 4.30 5.65 8.39
C GLN A 75 5.56 4.84 8.63
N LEU A 76 5.92 4.04 7.65
CA LEU A 76 7.25 3.45 7.57
C LEU A 76 8.27 4.54 7.23
N ALA A 77 9.24 4.73 8.11
CA ALA A 77 10.33 5.68 7.94
C ALA A 77 11.62 5.07 8.47
N GLU A 78 12.60 4.85 7.59
CA GLU A 78 13.85 4.18 7.95
C GLU A 78 13.60 2.78 8.55
N ALA A 79 13.97 2.55 9.81
CA ALA A 79 13.82 1.27 10.51
C ALA A 79 12.70 1.28 11.57
N ARG A 80 11.70 2.16 11.43
CA ARG A 80 10.60 2.30 12.39
C ARG A 80 9.27 2.52 11.68
N ILE A 81 8.20 2.32 12.44
CA ILE A 81 6.83 2.70 12.06
C ILE A 81 6.37 3.75 13.05
N ASP A 82 6.12 4.95 12.56
CA ASP A 82 5.65 6.07 13.35
C ASP A 82 4.11 6.13 13.30
N LYS A 83 3.46 6.22 14.45
CA LYS A 83 2.05 6.56 14.59
C LYS A 83 1.92 8.08 14.65
N ILE A 84 1.17 8.68 13.73
CA ILE A 84 1.14 10.12 13.48
C ILE A 84 -0.29 10.64 13.60
N ASP A 85 -0.47 11.77 14.29
CA ASP A 85 -1.71 12.54 14.23
C ASP A 85 -1.83 13.22 12.85
N PRO A 86 -2.84 12.86 12.04
CA PRO A 86 -2.98 13.43 10.69
C PRO A 86 -3.32 14.91 10.67
N LYS A 87 -3.76 15.50 11.80
CA LYS A 87 -4.11 16.92 11.90
C LYS A 87 -2.89 17.79 12.19
N THR A 88 -2.01 17.32 13.06
CA THR A 88 -0.85 18.11 13.53
C THR A 88 0.47 17.63 12.91
N GLY A 89 0.53 16.40 12.43
CA GLY A 89 1.75 15.74 12.00
C GLY A 89 2.63 15.26 13.16
N ASN A 90 2.18 15.36 14.42
CA ASN A 90 2.98 14.92 15.57
C ASN A 90 3.07 13.39 15.60
N VAL A 91 4.28 12.90 15.87
CA VAL A 91 4.50 11.48 16.18
C VAL A 91 4.03 11.22 17.60
N LEU A 92 3.06 10.31 17.73
CA LEU A 92 2.45 9.93 19.00
C LEU A 92 3.13 8.71 19.62
N ALA A 93 3.63 7.82 18.79
CA ALA A 93 4.35 6.61 19.17
C ALA A 93 5.21 6.11 18.01
N SER A 94 6.21 5.31 18.31
CA SER A 94 7.04 4.62 17.31
C SER A 94 7.34 3.21 17.75
N ILE A 95 7.32 2.27 16.81
CA ILE A 95 7.73 0.88 17.03
C ILE A 95 8.83 0.52 16.03
N PRO A 96 9.73 -0.44 16.33
CA PRO A 96 10.68 -0.96 15.36
C PRO A 96 9.96 -1.55 14.15
N ALA A 97 10.41 -1.24 12.94
CA ALA A 97 9.95 -1.89 11.73
C ALA A 97 10.64 -3.27 11.59
N PRO A 98 9.89 -4.34 11.22
CA PRO A 98 10.41 -5.71 11.25
C PRO A 98 11.56 -5.96 10.28
N GLY A 99 11.60 -5.24 9.16
CA GLY A 99 12.63 -5.38 8.12
C GLY A 99 13.86 -4.50 8.31
N GLN A 100 13.93 -3.70 9.37
CA GLN A 100 15.08 -2.82 9.67
C GLN A 100 15.45 -1.92 8.48
N GLY A 101 14.46 -1.26 7.88
CA GLY A 101 14.65 -0.38 6.71
C GLY A 101 14.51 -1.10 5.35
N ARG A 102 14.10 -2.38 5.33
CA ARG A 102 13.82 -3.14 4.09
C ARG A 102 12.33 -3.35 3.84
N ASP A 103 11.48 -2.76 4.71
CA ASP A 103 10.04 -2.79 4.57
C ASP A 103 9.58 -1.87 3.44
N SER A 104 8.48 -2.21 2.79
CA SER A 104 8.00 -1.52 1.58
C SER A 104 6.56 -1.03 1.68
N GLY A 105 5.60 -1.91 1.91
CA GLY A 105 4.18 -1.61 2.01
C GLY A 105 3.69 -1.61 3.44
N LEU A 106 2.58 -0.92 3.70
CA LEU A 106 1.93 -0.89 5.00
C LEU A 106 0.42 -0.80 4.81
N ALA A 107 -0.34 -1.62 5.56
CA ALA A 107 -1.79 -1.53 5.65
C ALA A 107 -2.24 -1.73 7.09
N TRP A 108 -3.42 -1.21 7.44
CA TRP A 108 -4.07 -1.45 8.71
C TRP A 108 -5.32 -2.31 8.50
N ALA A 109 -5.40 -3.42 9.22
CA ALA A 109 -6.61 -4.24 9.24
C ALA A 109 -6.66 -5.13 10.49
N GLU A 110 -7.87 -5.43 10.96
CA GLU A 110 -8.12 -6.38 12.06
C GLU A 110 -7.32 -6.04 13.33
N GLY A 111 -7.13 -4.75 13.62
CA GLY A 111 -6.35 -4.30 14.78
C GLY A 111 -4.84 -4.56 14.68
N ALA A 112 -4.31 -4.83 13.50
CA ALA A 112 -2.91 -5.13 13.24
C ALA A 112 -2.36 -4.32 12.06
N LEU A 113 -1.05 -4.24 11.95
CA LEU A 113 -0.35 -3.73 10.77
C LEU A 113 0.08 -4.90 9.88
N TRP A 114 -0.09 -4.72 8.58
CA TRP A 114 0.40 -5.64 7.55
C TRP A 114 1.54 -4.97 6.82
N VAL A 115 2.74 -5.56 6.92
CA VAL A 115 3.99 -4.96 6.44
C VAL A 115 4.52 -5.77 5.28
N GLY A 116 4.66 -5.13 4.12
CA GLY A 116 5.30 -5.72 2.94
C GLY A 116 6.82 -5.61 3.04
N GLN A 117 7.54 -6.65 2.62
CA GLN A 117 8.99 -6.69 2.50
C GLN A 117 9.38 -6.96 1.05
N TYR A 118 9.95 -5.96 0.37
CA TYR A 118 10.20 -6.02 -1.06
C TYR A 118 11.12 -7.18 -1.44
N ARG A 119 12.36 -7.16 -0.98
CA ARG A 119 13.38 -8.16 -1.35
C ARG A 119 13.18 -9.51 -0.69
N ASP A 120 12.63 -9.51 0.52
CA ASP A 120 12.39 -10.74 1.26
C ASP A 120 11.12 -11.46 0.79
N ARG A 121 10.33 -10.79 -0.09
CA ARG A 121 9.11 -11.36 -0.71
C ARG A 121 8.13 -11.89 0.32
N LYS A 122 7.84 -11.07 1.34
CA LYS A 122 6.99 -11.44 2.48
C LYS A 122 5.99 -10.33 2.78
N ILE A 123 4.89 -10.75 3.41
CA ILE A 123 3.97 -9.85 4.10
C ILE A 123 3.89 -10.33 5.54
N LEU A 124 4.14 -9.44 6.48
CA LEU A 124 4.10 -9.72 7.90
C LEU A 124 2.87 -9.06 8.53
N LYS A 125 2.07 -9.83 9.30
CA LYS A 125 1.10 -9.26 10.22
C LYS A 125 1.81 -9.02 11.54
N ILE A 126 1.78 -7.79 12.04
CA ILE A 126 2.47 -7.41 13.28
C ILE A 126 1.52 -6.75 14.27
N ASP A 127 1.84 -6.88 15.55
CA ASP A 127 1.19 -6.16 16.63
C ASP A 127 1.59 -4.67 16.57
N PRO A 128 0.62 -3.72 16.50
CA PRO A 128 0.92 -2.31 16.32
C PRO A 128 1.48 -1.60 17.57
N SER A 129 1.48 -2.26 18.72
CA SER A 129 2.01 -1.72 19.96
C SER A 129 3.44 -2.17 20.26
N THR A 130 3.80 -3.37 19.81
CA THR A 130 5.09 -4.00 20.15
C THR A 130 5.98 -4.24 18.92
N GLY A 131 5.40 -4.29 17.71
CA GLY A 131 6.10 -4.71 16.49
C GLY A 131 6.29 -6.23 16.39
N ALA A 132 5.75 -7.02 17.33
CA ALA A 132 5.87 -8.46 17.31
C ALA A 132 5.20 -9.07 16.06
N VAL A 133 5.90 -9.99 15.39
CA VAL A 133 5.36 -10.69 14.20
C VAL A 133 4.34 -11.73 14.64
N LEU A 134 3.11 -11.58 14.19
CA LEU A 134 1.98 -12.46 14.47
C LEU A 134 1.81 -13.52 13.37
N ARG A 135 2.13 -13.17 12.13
CA ARG A 135 2.02 -14.06 10.96
C ARG A 135 2.98 -13.62 9.86
N THR A 136 3.44 -14.59 9.07
CA THR A 136 4.23 -14.37 7.86
C THR A 136 3.54 -15.04 6.67
N ILE A 137 3.43 -14.32 5.55
CA ILE A 137 2.93 -14.81 4.27
C ILE A 137 4.05 -14.68 3.26
N GLU A 138 4.40 -15.79 2.62
CA GLU A 138 5.43 -15.81 1.56
C GLU A 138 4.80 -15.39 0.22
N SER A 139 5.53 -14.61 -0.56
CA SER A 139 5.19 -14.26 -1.94
C SER A 139 6.26 -14.79 -2.90
N ASN A 140 5.84 -15.22 -4.09
CA ASN A 140 6.79 -15.60 -5.15
C ASN A 140 7.30 -14.39 -5.96
N ARG A 141 6.86 -13.18 -5.62
CA ARG A 141 7.24 -11.90 -6.25
C ARG A 141 7.67 -10.87 -5.22
N PHE A 142 8.39 -9.85 -5.65
CA PHE A 142 8.69 -8.69 -4.82
C PHE A 142 7.40 -8.00 -4.37
N VAL A 143 7.27 -7.76 -3.05
CA VAL A 143 6.11 -7.09 -2.46
C VAL A 143 6.38 -5.60 -2.37
N THR A 144 5.51 -4.77 -2.94
CA THR A 144 5.60 -3.31 -2.86
C THR A 144 4.56 -2.74 -1.89
N GLY A 145 3.42 -2.26 -2.38
CA GLY A 145 2.31 -1.81 -1.53
C GLY A 145 1.51 -2.99 -0.97
N VAL A 146 0.84 -2.76 0.15
CA VAL A 146 -0.08 -3.72 0.78
C VAL A 146 -1.37 -2.99 1.11
N SER A 147 -2.52 -3.62 0.89
CA SER A 147 -3.85 -3.14 1.27
C SER A 147 -4.70 -4.29 1.76
N PHE A 148 -5.59 -4.00 2.70
CA PHE A 148 -6.54 -4.97 3.21
C PHE A 148 -7.95 -4.37 3.14
N VAL A 149 -8.83 -4.97 2.36
CA VAL A 149 -10.17 -4.46 2.14
C VAL A 149 -11.17 -5.60 2.02
N ASP A 150 -12.31 -5.49 2.70
CA ASP A 150 -13.39 -6.48 2.65
C ASP A 150 -12.99 -7.91 3.03
N GLY A 151 -11.99 -8.08 3.91
CA GLY A 151 -11.45 -9.38 4.29
C GLY A 151 -10.41 -9.94 3.30
N GLU A 152 -10.05 -9.18 2.27
CA GLU A 152 -9.10 -9.55 1.23
C GLU A 152 -7.76 -8.85 1.40
N LEU A 153 -6.68 -9.62 1.39
CA LEU A 153 -5.32 -9.08 1.38
C LEU A 153 -4.85 -8.91 -0.06
N TRP A 154 -4.52 -7.69 -0.41
CA TRP A 154 -3.95 -7.33 -1.70
C TRP A 154 -2.53 -6.79 -1.54
N HIS A 155 -1.67 -7.09 -2.51
CA HIS A 155 -0.36 -6.47 -2.58
C HIS A 155 0.04 -6.12 -4.01
N GLY A 156 0.85 -5.09 -4.15
CA GLY A 156 1.51 -4.73 -5.40
C GLY A 156 2.79 -5.52 -5.62
N THR A 157 3.17 -5.69 -6.88
CA THR A 157 4.49 -6.17 -7.29
C THR A 157 5.14 -5.17 -8.22
N TRP A 158 6.47 -5.19 -8.28
CA TRP A 158 7.22 -4.41 -9.26
C TRP A 158 8.51 -5.15 -9.62
N GLU A 159 8.59 -5.66 -10.84
CA GLU A 159 9.76 -6.39 -11.36
C GLU A 159 10.05 -5.91 -12.79
N GLY A 160 11.11 -5.13 -12.97
CA GLY A 160 11.43 -4.50 -14.26
C GLY A 160 10.33 -3.51 -14.68
N ASP A 161 9.76 -3.71 -15.86
CA ASP A 161 8.67 -2.90 -16.41
C ASP A 161 7.28 -3.46 -16.10
N GLU A 162 7.22 -4.57 -15.34
CA GLU A 162 5.98 -5.24 -14.98
C GLU A 162 5.59 -4.97 -13.54
N SER A 163 4.31 -4.71 -13.33
CA SER A 163 3.68 -4.60 -12.02
C SER A 163 2.30 -5.24 -12.03
N GLU A 164 1.93 -5.86 -10.93
CA GLU A 164 0.62 -6.47 -10.73
C GLU A 164 0.05 -6.09 -9.37
N LEU A 165 -1.27 -6.04 -9.28
CA LEU A 165 -2.01 -6.15 -8.04
C LEU A 165 -2.40 -7.60 -7.86
N ARG A 166 -2.17 -8.15 -6.66
CA ARG A 166 -2.42 -9.56 -6.34
C ARG A 166 -3.28 -9.69 -5.10
N HIS A 167 -4.41 -10.36 -5.24
CA HIS A 167 -5.19 -10.86 -4.11
C HIS A 167 -4.57 -12.18 -3.67
N VAL A 168 -4.27 -12.29 -2.39
CA VAL A 168 -3.65 -13.50 -1.82
C VAL A 168 -4.45 -14.03 -0.64
N ASP A 169 -4.50 -15.34 -0.54
CA ASP A 169 -5.04 -16.02 0.62
C ASP A 169 -4.14 -15.79 1.84
N THR A 170 -4.72 -15.33 2.94
CA THR A 170 -3.96 -14.94 4.13
C THR A 170 -3.40 -16.10 4.91
N GLU A 171 -3.81 -17.34 4.62
CA GLU A 171 -3.33 -18.53 5.30
C GLU A 171 -2.24 -19.24 4.50
N SER A 172 -2.47 -19.44 3.22
CA SER A 172 -1.57 -20.22 2.36
C SER A 172 -0.61 -19.37 1.53
N GLY A 173 -0.87 -18.05 1.41
CA GLY A 173 -0.16 -17.17 0.49
C GLY A 173 -0.46 -17.46 -1.00
N ALA A 174 -1.47 -18.29 -1.29
CA ALA A 174 -1.86 -18.59 -2.66
C ALA A 174 -2.41 -17.34 -3.36
N VAL A 175 -1.99 -17.13 -4.60
CA VAL A 175 -2.50 -16.02 -5.43
C VAL A 175 -3.87 -16.42 -5.97
N LEU A 176 -4.91 -15.68 -5.56
CA LEU A 176 -6.31 -15.93 -5.91
C LEU A 176 -6.74 -15.13 -7.15
N GLU A 177 -6.21 -13.90 -7.30
CA GLU A 177 -6.51 -13.01 -8.40
C GLU A 177 -5.31 -12.13 -8.74
N ARG A 178 -5.21 -11.70 -10.01
CA ARG A 178 -4.12 -10.86 -10.50
C ARG A 178 -4.66 -9.80 -11.45
N LEU A 179 -4.24 -8.56 -11.26
CA LEU A 179 -4.47 -7.45 -12.20
C LEU A 179 -3.12 -6.99 -12.74
N ALA A 180 -2.90 -7.12 -14.05
CA ALA A 180 -1.66 -6.66 -14.68
C ALA A 180 -1.75 -5.16 -15.00
N MET A 181 -0.81 -4.38 -14.49
CA MET A 181 -0.69 -2.97 -14.85
C MET A 181 -0.19 -2.84 -16.29
N PRO A 182 -0.53 -1.74 -16.99
CA PRO A 182 0.10 -1.43 -18.26
C PRO A 182 1.62 -1.34 -18.13
N THR A 183 2.35 -1.80 -19.13
CA THR A 183 3.83 -1.80 -19.15
C THR A 183 4.40 -0.44 -18.75
N GLY A 184 5.38 -0.44 -17.84
CA GLY A 184 6.02 0.75 -17.31
C GLY A 184 5.18 1.54 -16.29
N LYS A 185 4.01 1.03 -15.89
CA LYS A 185 3.20 1.62 -14.81
C LYS A 185 3.46 0.90 -13.49
N ASN A 186 4.48 1.35 -12.78
CA ASN A 186 4.94 0.72 -11.55
C ASN A 186 4.01 0.97 -10.37
N ILE A 187 4.04 0.05 -9.40
CA ILE A 187 3.33 0.14 -8.11
C ILE A 187 4.35 0.19 -6.99
N SER A 188 4.39 1.28 -6.21
CA SER A 188 5.23 1.42 -5.02
C SER A 188 4.43 1.35 -3.71
N GLY A 189 3.19 1.81 -3.72
CA GLY A 189 2.24 1.77 -2.61
C GLY A 189 0.88 1.31 -3.09
N LEU A 190 0.03 0.84 -2.18
CA LEU A 190 -1.30 0.33 -2.50
C LEU A 190 -2.25 0.59 -1.33
N GLU A 191 -3.42 1.15 -1.61
CA GLU A 191 -4.53 1.24 -0.67
C GLU A 191 -5.85 1.24 -1.41
N SER A 192 -6.91 0.75 -0.75
CA SER A 192 -8.28 0.82 -1.25
C SER A 192 -9.03 2.01 -0.67
N ASP A 193 -10.01 2.55 -1.42
CA ASP A 193 -11.00 3.50 -0.90
C ASP A 193 -12.10 2.82 -0.06
N GLY A 194 -12.03 1.49 0.07
CA GLY A 194 -13.09 0.69 0.71
C GLY A 194 -14.28 0.40 -0.19
N ALA A 195 -14.27 0.87 -1.44
CA ALA A 195 -15.31 0.68 -2.44
C ALA A 195 -14.74 0.09 -3.75
N ASP A 196 -14.70 0.88 -4.81
CA ASP A 196 -14.44 0.40 -6.16
C ASP A 196 -13.01 0.68 -6.67
N LEU A 197 -12.17 1.35 -5.89
CA LEU A 197 -10.86 1.79 -6.34
C LEU A 197 -9.73 1.30 -5.44
N PHE A 198 -8.61 1.00 -6.09
CA PHE A 198 -7.30 0.99 -5.48
C PHE A 198 -6.54 2.26 -5.87
N TYR A 199 -5.87 2.88 -4.92
CA TYR A 199 -4.87 3.92 -5.15
C TYR A 199 -3.49 3.29 -5.14
N CYS A 200 -2.75 3.47 -6.23
CA CYS A 200 -1.43 2.90 -6.43
C CYS A 200 -0.39 4.01 -6.54
N GLY A 201 0.59 4.01 -5.65
CA GLY A 201 1.77 4.87 -5.78
C GLY A 201 2.59 4.48 -7.00
N GLY A 202 3.02 5.43 -7.78
CA GLY A 202 3.70 5.20 -9.05
C GLY A 202 5.22 5.32 -8.99
N GLY A 203 5.83 5.23 -7.80
CA GLY A 203 7.29 5.31 -7.64
C GLY A 203 7.89 6.56 -8.28
N PRO A 204 8.92 6.39 -9.14
CA PRO A 204 9.64 7.51 -9.78
C PRO A 204 8.78 8.41 -10.68
N SER A 205 7.54 8.01 -11.00
CA SER A 205 6.66 8.89 -11.77
C SER A 205 6.12 10.08 -10.98
N GLY A 206 6.26 10.09 -9.64
CA GLY A 206 5.69 11.11 -8.76
C GLY A 206 4.15 11.12 -8.73
N LYS A 207 3.52 10.10 -9.29
CA LYS A 207 2.06 10.04 -9.45
C LYS A 207 1.41 9.02 -8.52
N VAL A 208 0.11 9.22 -8.26
CA VAL A 208 -0.81 8.21 -7.74
C VAL A 208 -1.80 7.84 -8.83
N ARG A 209 -2.15 6.57 -8.95
CA ARG A 209 -3.13 6.06 -9.93
C ARG A 209 -4.31 5.45 -9.22
N ALA A 210 -5.52 5.87 -9.59
CA ALA A 210 -6.74 5.17 -9.24
C ALA A 210 -6.95 4.02 -10.24
N VAL A 211 -7.03 2.81 -9.72
CA VAL A 211 -7.20 1.57 -10.48
C VAL A 211 -8.51 0.93 -10.06
N ARG A 212 -9.32 0.50 -11.02
CA ARG A 212 -10.59 -0.16 -10.70
C ARG A 212 -10.36 -1.46 -9.94
N ARG A 213 -11.01 -1.58 -8.80
CA ARG A 213 -11.03 -2.81 -8.02
C ARG A 213 -11.97 -3.82 -8.69
N PRO A 214 -11.63 -5.11 -8.76
CA PRO A 214 -12.56 -6.14 -9.21
C PRO A 214 -13.82 -6.17 -8.35
N ALA A 215 -14.95 -6.43 -8.97
CA ALA A 215 -16.18 -6.66 -8.21
C ALA A 215 -16.02 -7.87 -7.28
N LYS A 216 -16.51 -7.77 -6.05
CA LYS A 216 -16.50 -8.92 -5.14
C LYS A 216 -17.10 -10.14 -5.82
N ARG A 217 -16.36 -11.23 -5.82
CA ARG A 217 -16.93 -12.52 -6.19
C ARG A 217 -17.92 -12.91 -5.09
N THR A 218 -19.21 -12.85 -5.41
CA THR A 218 -20.22 -13.48 -4.57
C THR A 218 -19.86 -14.96 -4.46
N ALA A 219 -19.53 -15.42 -3.24
CA ALA A 219 -19.32 -16.84 -3.02
C ALA A 219 -20.57 -17.58 -3.49
N GLN A 220 -20.45 -18.35 -4.56
CA GLN A 220 -21.48 -19.31 -4.91
C GLN A 220 -21.55 -20.31 -3.76
N ARG A 221 -22.66 -20.27 -3.02
CA ARG A 221 -22.98 -21.26 -1.98
C ARG A 221 -23.30 -22.60 -2.62
#